data_b58d11ee02269fb7e8cc4b3a279a977c
#
_entry.id   b58d11ee02269fb7e8cc4b3a279a977c
#
_cell.length_a   1.000
_cell.length_b   1.000
_cell.length_c   1.000
_cell.angle_alpha   90.00
_cell.angle_beta   90.00
_cell.angle_gamma   90.00
#
_symmetry.space_group_name_H-M   'P 1'
#
loop_
_entity.id
_entity.type
_entity.pdbx_description
1 polymer ?
#
loop_
_entity_poly.entity_id
_entity_poly.type
_entity_poly.pdbx_seq_one_letter_code
_entity_poly.pdbx_strand_id
1 'polypeptide(L)'
;MSASARLLLIAPQTMTRTPAFERAAALAKAMQLPLHIVAFDYLQALAFAGLFAPEQVRQAREGYLHTHRQWLAAQAQALSEQGLTVTSEVVWVQHPYEEILHFVKELSLALIIKDAEDDSGLKRVFFTPLDWQLLRDCPVPVHLVTGNARPRPRQVLAIVDVLRSEEQDIVFNDQIVAAARKLAVECAATLELVHVYDWTAAYAMDMGVGVLPLATGIYEALGSAQEEAFAALAERHSVPPQHRHFLEGTPVPRICEFAEAHHTDVIVMGTVQHGGLDKLLGTTAELLLQRAPCSVLAIKPGKTL
;
A
#
# COMPACT_ATOMS: atom_id res chain seq x y z
N MET A 1 6.57 20.07 -21.00
CA MET A 1 6.49 18.61 -21.17
C MET A 1 6.13 18.05 -19.81
N SER A 2 4.97 17.40 -19.65
CA SER A 2 4.59 16.76 -18.37
C SER A 2 5.62 15.67 -18.08
N ALA A 3 6.26 15.71 -16.91
CA ALA A 3 7.19 14.66 -16.51
C ALA A 3 6.42 13.32 -16.50
N SER A 4 6.98 12.32 -17.16
CA SER A 4 6.39 10.97 -17.14
C SER A 4 6.32 10.47 -15.69
N ALA A 5 5.17 9.94 -15.29
CA ALA A 5 5.02 9.31 -13.98
C ALA A 5 6.05 8.20 -13.81
N ARG A 6 6.56 8.00 -12.58
CA ARG A 6 7.56 6.96 -12.29
C ARG A 6 7.25 6.21 -10.99
N LEU A 7 7.86 5.06 -10.84
CA LEU A 7 7.82 4.29 -9.61
C LEU A 7 9.03 4.65 -8.73
N LEU A 8 8.82 4.71 -7.42
CA LEU A 8 9.89 4.85 -6.42
C LEU A 8 10.01 3.55 -5.64
N LEU A 9 11.19 2.93 -5.67
CA LEU A 9 11.56 1.85 -4.77
C LEU A 9 12.40 2.41 -3.62
N ILE A 10 11.96 2.23 -2.40
CA ILE A 10 12.79 2.42 -1.21
C ILE A 10 13.54 1.12 -0.98
N ALA A 11 14.85 1.14 -1.33
CA ALA A 11 15.71 -0.03 -1.22
C ALA A 11 16.07 -0.31 0.26
N PRO A 12 16.26 -1.60 0.65
CA PRO A 12 16.69 -1.94 1.99
C PRO A 12 18.15 -1.56 2.24
N GLN A 13 18.49 -1.24 3.48
CA GLN A 13 19.87 -0.92 3.90
C GLN A 13 20.80 -2.14 3.82
N THR A 14 20.28 -3.34 3.71
CA THR A 14 21.04 -4.60 3.65
C THR A 14 21.74 -4.85 2.31
N MET A 15 21.55 -3.98 1.31
CA MET A 15 22.10 -4.14 -0.06
C MET A 15 21.82 -5.51 -0.66
N THR A 16 20.59 -5.99 -0.48
CA THR A 16 20.12 -7.25 -1.06
C THR A 16 18.89 -7.00 -1.94
N ARG A 17 18.69 -7.86 -2.94
CA ARG A 17 17.44 -7.86 -3.69
C ARG A 17 16.36 -8.54 -2.87
N THR A 18 15.37 -7.75 -2.49
CA THR A 18 14.23 -8.19 -1.69
C THR A 18 13.01 -8.44 -2.57
N PRO A 19 11.94 -9.02 -2.05
CA PRO A 19 10.66 -9.13 -2.75
C PRO A 19 10.13 -7.78 -3.26
N ALA A 20 10.28 -6.68 -2.49
CA ALA A 20 9.90 -5.34 -2.98
C ALA A 20 10.76 -4.88 -4.15
N PHE A 21 12.04 -5.21 -4.16
CA PHE A 21 12.93 -4.91 -5.29
C PHE A 21 12.45 -5.63 -6.56
N GLU A 22 12.20 -6.94 -6.46
CA GLU A 22 11.73 -7.74 -7.59
C GLU A 22 10.32 -7.31 -8.05
N ARG A 23 9.45 -6.95 -7.12
CA ARG A 23 8.11 -6.42 -7.40
C ARG A 23 8.21 -5.07 -8.14
N ALA A 24 9.07 -4.15 -7.68
CA ALA A 24 9.26 -2.85 -8.31
C ALA A 24 9.77 -2.97 -9.75
N ALA A 25 10.76 -3.84 -9.99
CA ALA A 25 11.27 -4.12 -11.33
C ALA A 25 10.18 -4.72 -12.24
N ALA A 26 9.42 -5.68 -11.73
CA ALA A 26 8.34 -6.33 -12.49
C ALA A 26 7.20 -5.35 -12.82
N LEU A 27 6.80 -4.47 -11.87
CA LEU A 27 5.79 -3.45 -12.10
C LEU A 27 6.27 -2.36 -13.06
N ALA A 28 7.51 -1.89 -12.92
CA ALA A 28 8.11 -0.92 -13.84
C ALA A 28 8.08 -1.43 -15.29
N LYS A 29 8.40 -2.70 -15.49
CA LYS A 29 8.34 -3.36 -16.80
C LYS A 29 6.90 -3.50 -17.31
N ALA A 30 5.98 -3.96 -16.47
CA ALA A 30 4.58 -4.17 -16.84
C ALA A 30 3.88 -2.85 -17.19
N MET A 31 4.06 -1.82 -16.38
CA MET A 31 3.46 -0.50 -16.55
C MET A 31 4.20 0.41 -17.53
N GLN A 32 5.36 -0.02 -18.03
CA GLN A 32 6.26 0.78 -18.88
C GLN A 32 6.63 2.14 -18.26
N LEU A 33 6.83 2.16 -16.95
CA LEU A 33 7.19 3.34 -16.19
C LEU A 33 8.66 3.32 -15.76
N PRO A 34 9.35 4.48 -15.76
CA PRO A 34 10.68 4.58 -15.17
C PRO A 34 10.68 4.19 -13.69
N LEU A 35 11.76 3.56 -13.24
CA LEU A 35 11.99 3.19 -11.86
C LEU A 35 13.08 4.07 -11.26
N HIS A 36 12.79 4.72 -10.13
CA HIS A 36 13.80 5.37 -9.30
C HIS A 36 14.03 4.52 -8.04
N ILE A 37 15.30 4.19 -7.77
CA ILE A 37 15.67 3.38 -6.61
C ILE A 37 16.43 4.28 -5.64
N VAL A 38 15.93 4.43 -4.42
CA VAL A 38 16.58 5.23 -3.38
C VAL A 38 16.85 4.37 -2.14
N ALA A 39 18.08 4.46 -1.60
CA ALA A 39 18.41 3.96 -0.28
C ALA A 39 18.55 5.12 0.69
N PHE A 40 17.88 5.04 1.83
CA PHE A 40 18.02 6.01 2.92
C PHE A 40 18.89 5.39 3.99
N ASP A 41 20.10 5.94 4.12
CA ASP A 41 21.11 5.42 5.03
C ASP A 41 21.33 6.37 6.19
N TYR A 42 21.47 5.80 7.38
CA TYR A 42 21.88 6.50 8.58
C TYR A 42 22.43 5.52 9.61
N LEU A 43 23.62 5.79 10.11
CA LEU A 43 24.22 5.01 11.18
C LEU A 43 24.39 5.89 12.42
N GLN A 44 23.55 5.65 13.43
CA GLN A 44 23.56 6.43 14.67
C GLN A 44 24.93 6.41 15.37
N ALA A 45 25.62 5.26 15.32
CA ALA A 45 26.96 5.12 15.87
C ALA A 45 27.98 6.08 15.21
N LEU A 46 27.92 6.25 13.88
CA LEU A 46 28.77 7.21 13.17
C LEU A 46 28.40 8.65 13.50
N ALA A 47 27.12 8.96 13.63
CA ALA A 47 26.68 10.30 14.01
C ALA A 47 27.18 10.66 15.42
N PHE A 48 27.09 9.75 16.38
CA PHE A 48 27.60 9.95 17.73
C PHE A 48 29.13 10.09 17.76
N ALA A 49 29.86 9.19 17.08
CA ALA A 49 31.32 9.24 17.00
C ALA A 49 31.82 10.53 16.34
N GLY A 50 31.03 11.17 15.47
CA GLY A 50 31.35 12.44 14.83
C GLY A 50 31.53 13.61 15.79
N LEU A 51 31.00 13.53 17.01
CA LEU A 51 31.22 14.53 18.07
C LEU A 51 32.65 14.53 18.60
N PHE A 52 33.39 13.43 18.45
CA PHE A 52 34.73 13.22 19.02
C PHE A 52 35.81 13.04 17.95
N ALA A 53 35.46 12.52 16.79
CA ALA A 53 36.39 12.19 15.72
C ALA A 53 35.79 12.54 14.32
N PRO A 54 35.54 13.83 14.04
CA PRO A 54 34.76 14.24 12.86
C PRO A 54 35.41 13.83 11.53
N GLU A 55 36.71 13.86 11.39
CA GLU A 55 37.39 13.52 10.13
C GLU A 55 37.38 12.01 9.87
N GLN A 56 37.63 11.20 10.89
CA GLN A 56 37.53 9.74 10.76
C GLN A 56 36.13 9.26 10.45
N VAL A 57 35.12 9.92 11.06
CA VAL A 57 33.71 9.62 10.79
C VAL A 57 33.32 10.06 9.39
N ARG A 58 33.79 11.19 8.90
CA ARG A 58 33.57 11.62 7.52
C ARG A 58 34.11 10.59 6.52
N GLN A 59 35.32 10.10 6.70
CA GLN A 59 35.92 9.06 5.85
C GLN A 59 35.14 7.74 5.92
N ALA A 60 34.76 7.29 7.13
CA ALA A 60 33.96 6.08 7.32
C ALA A 60 32.59 6.18 6.65
N ARG A 61 31.91 7.33 6.78
CA ARG A 61 30.62 7.59 6.11
C ARG A 61 30.77 7.59 4.59
N GLU A 62 31.77 8.23 4.04
CA GLU A 62 32.01 8.25 2.59
C GLU A 62 32.28 6.83 2.04
N GLY A 63 33.10 6.04 2.76
CA GLY A 63 33.34 4.63 2.40
C GLY A 63 32.06 3.80 2.41
N TYR A 64 31.23 3.96 3.44
CA TYR A 64 29.94 3.30 3.54
C TYR A 64 29.00 3.69 2.39
N LEU A 65 28.81 4.98 2.16
CA LEU A 65 27.98 5.50 1.06
C LEU A 65 28.49 5.08 -0.32
N HIS A 66 29.82 5.03 -0.50
CA HIS A 66 30.42 4.57 -1.75
C HIS A 66 30.03 3.12 -2.06
N THR A 67 30.11 2.23 -1.08
CA THR A 67 29.72 0.82 -1.22
C THR A 67 28.25 0.69 -1.61
N HIS A 68 27.35 1.44 -0.96
CA HIS A 68 25.93 1.44 -1.26
C HIS A 68 25.62 1.98 -2.65
N ARG A 69 26.29 3.10 -3.04
CA ARG A 69 26.16 3.66 -4.40
C ARG A 69 26.62 2.68 -5.48
N GLN A 70 27.72 1.98 -5.26
CA GLN A 70 28.22 0.97 -6.20
C GLN A 70 27.21 -0.18 -6.36
N TRP A 71 26.66 -0.69 -5.26
CA TRP A 71 25.66 -1.75 -5.32
C TRP A 71 24.41 -1.29 -6.06
N LEU A 72 23.84 -0.13 -5.72
CA LEU A 72 22.65 0.41 -6.40
C LEU A 72 22.91 0.66 -7.88
N ALA A 73 24.06 1.21 -8.24
CA ALA A 73 24.43 1.45 -9.64
C ALA A 73 24.51 0.13 -10.44
N ALA A 74 25.09 -0.93 -9.84
CA ALA A 74 25.14 -2.25 -10.47
C ALA A 74 23.71 -2.83 -10.65
N GLN A 75 22.80 -2.67 -9.67
CA GLN A 75 21.41 -3.10 -9.81
C GLN A 75 20.69 -2.29 -10.90
N ALA A 76 20.85 -0.97 -10.92
CA ALA A 76 20.24 -0.11 -11.92
C ALA A 76 20.71 -0.45 -13.33
N GLN A 77 22.03 -0.72 -13.50
CA GLN A 77 22.59 -1.17 -14.76
C GLN A 77 21.99 -2.51 -15.21
N ALA A 78 21.95 -3.51 -14.32
CA ALA A 78 21.38 -4.83 -14.64
C ALA A 78 19.91 -4.75 -15.07
N LEU A 79 19.12 -3.86 -14.48
CA LEU A 79 17.74 -3.62 -14.88
C LEU A 79 17.65 -2.84 -16.20
N SER A 80 18.56 -1.91 -16.44
CA SER A 80 18.63 -1.14 -17.70
C SER A 80 18.97 -2.05 -18.89
N GLU A 81 19.84 -3.04 -18.69
CA GLU A 81 20.15 -4.08 -19.69
C GLU A 81 18.94 -4.94 -20.03
N GLN A 82 17.94 -5.02 -19.12
CA GLN A 82 16.65 -5.67 -19.36
C GLN A 82 15.61 -4.75 -20.01
N GLY A 83 16.01 -3.54 -20.41
CA GLY A 83 15.16 -2.56 -21.10
C GLY A 83 14.35 -1.64 -20.21
N LEU A 84 14.64 -1.56 -18.88
CA LEU A 84 13.98 -0.60 -18.00
C LEU A 84 14.75 0.74 -18.00
N THR A 85 14.01 1.84 -17.84
CA THR A 85 14.62 3.14 -17.53
C THR A 85 14.78 3.25 -16.03
N VAL A 86 16.02 3.20 -15.52
CA VAL A 86 16.32 3.16 -14.08
C VAL A 86 17.28 4.26 -13.69
N THR A 87 16.98 4.92 -12.58
CA THR A 87 17.90 5.84 -11.88
C THR A 87 18.03 5.40 -10.43
N SER A 88 19.17 5.70 -9.79
CA SER A 88 19.38 5.31 -8.39
C SER A 88 20.20 6.34 -7.64
N GLU A 89 19.94 6.46 -6.33
CA GLU A 89 20.72 7.29 -5.43
C GLU A 89 20.71 6.78 -4.00
N VAL A 90 21.68 7.26 -3.21
CA VAL A 90 21.79 6.99 -1.77
C VAL A 90 21.76 8.32 -1.05
N VAL A 91 20.83 8.46 -0.11
CA VAL A 91 20.62 9.65 0.70
C VAL A 91 21.01 9.36 2.14
N TRP A 92 21.89 10.20 2.72
CA TRP A 92 22.25 10.10 4.14
C TRP A 92 21.30 10.96 4.98
N VAL A 93 20.31 10.33 5.61
CA VAL A 93 19.29 11.03 6.38
C VAL A 93 18.75 10.15 7.51
N GLN A 94 18.55 10.73 8.69
CA GLN A 94 18.00 10.02 9.85
C GLN A 94 16.49 9.81 9.75
N HIS A 95 15.78 10.79 9.20
CA HIS A 95 14.32 10.79 9.08
C HIS A 95 13.93 10.92 7.60
N PRO A 96 13.81 9.79 6.87
CA PRO A 96 13.68 9.79 5.41
C PRO A 96 12.33 10.32 4.89
N TYR A 97 11.32 10.50 5.75
CA TYR A 97 9.98 10.87 5.32
C TYR A 97 9.92 12.19 4.54
N GLU A 98 10.63 13.22 5.04
CA GLU A 98 10.69 14.54 4.36
C GLU A 98 11.35 14.45 2.97
N GLU A 99 12.41 13.65 2.87
CA GLU A 99 13.08 13.40 1.59
C GLU A 99 12.17 12.64 0.61
N ILE A 100 11.39 11.68 1.11
CA ILE A 100 10.39 10.98 0.29
C ILE A 100 9.34 11.97 -0.24
N LEU A 101 8.87 12.90 0.59
CA LEU A 101 7.94 13.94 0.16
C LEU A 101 8.56 14.89 -0.89
N HIS A 102 9.87 15.13 -0.81
CA HIS A 102 10.60 15.88 -1.83
C HIS A 102 10.58 15.11 -3.16
N PHE A 103 10.91 13.82 -3.17
CA PHE A 103 10.78 12.97 -4.37
C PHE A 103 9.36 12.94 -4.94
N VAL A 104 8.34 12.90 -4.09
CA VAL A 104 6.94 12.95 -4.52
C VAL A 104 6.63 14.23 -5.32
N LYS A 105 7.21 15.35 -4.90
CA LYS A 105 7.00 16.65 -5.57
C LYS A 105 7.79 16.76 -6.86
N GLU A 106 9.05 16.31 -6.87
CA GLU A 106 9.95 16.51 -8.01
C GLU A 106 9.78 15.47 -9.11
N LEU A 107 9.54 14.22 -8.74
CA LEU A 107 9.60 13.10 -9.68
C LEU A 107 8.24 12.67 -10.24
N SER A 108 7.15 13.37 -9.93
CA SER A 108 5.79 12.97 -10.36
C SER A 108 5.51 11.48 -10.10
N LEU A 109 5.67 11.04 -8.85
CA LEU A 109 5.55 9.64 -8.50
C LEU A 109 4.12 9.11 -8.69
N ALA A 110 4.01 7.92 -9.30
CA ALA A 110 2.77 7.16 -9.40
C ALA A 110 2.59 6.21 -8.22
N LEU A 111 3.68 5.64 -7.70
CA LEU A 111 3.65 4.60 -6.66
C LEU A 111 4.97 4.58 -5.90
N ILE A 112 4.91 4.44 -4.58
CA ILE A 112 6.04 4.11 -3.72
C ILE A 112 5.97 2.63 -3.37
N ILE A 113 7.09 1.91 -3.49
CA ILE A 113 7.21 0.49 -3.21
C ILE A 113 8.28 0.30 -2.14
N LYS A 114 7.97 -0.47 -1.11
CA LYS A 114 8.89 -0.75 0.00
C LYS A 114 8.61 -2.15 0.56
N ASP A 115 9.65 -2.79 1.10
CA ASP A 115 9.45 -4.00 1.89
C ASP A 115 8.68 -3.68 3.18
N ALA A 116 7.68 -4.50 3.48
CA ALA A 116 7.15 -4.60 4.82
C ALA A 116 8.12 -5.45 5.66
N GLU A 117 8.36 -5.06 6.90
CA GLU A 117 9.23 -5.87 7.77
C GLU A 117 8.50 -7.14 8.22
N ASP A 118 9.12 -8.29 7.97
CA ASP A 118 8.66 -9.58 8.48
C ASP A 118 9.45 -9.92 9.76
N ASP A 119 8.75 -10.22 10.85
CA ASP A 119 9.41 -10.88 11.97
C ASP A 119 9.59 -12.36 11.63
N SER A 120 10.85 -12.79 11.52
CA SER A 120 11.27 -14.11 11.04
C SER A 120 10.76 -15.32 11.86
N GLY A 121 9.87 -15.12 12.83
CA GLY A 121 9.30 -16.18 13.68
C GLY A 121 7.78 -16.18 13.80
N LEU A 122 7.13 -15.10 13.47
CA LEU A 122 5.67 -14.98 13.56
C LEU A 122 5.16 -14.56 12.16
N LYS A 123 4.23 -15.27 11.59
CA LYS A 123 3.58 -14.91 10.30
C LYS A 123 2.81 -13.57 10.38
N ARG A 124 3.47 -12.53 10.88
CA ARG A 124 2.89 -11.19 11.06
C ARG A 124 3.78 -10.16 10.42
N VAL A 125 3.16 -9.27 9.67
CA VAL A 125 3.81 -8.10 9.07
C VAL A 125 3.98 -7.04 10.15
N PHE A 126 5.19 -6.54 10.34
CA PHE A 126 5.46 -5.39 11.20
C PHE A 126 5.68 -4.15 10.34
N PHE A 127 5.06 -3.06 10.75
CA PHE A 127 5.24 -1.78 10.09
C PHE A 127 6.16 -0.89 10.91
N THR A 128 7.17 -0.33 10.24
CA THR A 128 8.06 0.66 10.84
C THR A 128 7.35 1.99 11.07
N PRO A 129 7.91 2.89 11.90
CA PRO A 129 7.41 4.26 12.01
C PRO A 129 7.30 4.97 10.65
N LEU A 130 8.23 4.69 9.72
CA LEU A 130 8.18 5.22 8.36
C LEU A 130 6.98 4.69 7.57
N ASP A 131 6.68 3.39 7.69
CA ASP A 131 5.53 2.79 7.01
C ASP A 131 4.22 3.45 7.45
N TRP A 132 4.06 3.65 8.77
CA TRP A 132 2.90 4.34 9.33
C TRP A 132 2.79 5.80 8.86
N GLN A 133 3.91 6.53 8.76
CA GLN A 133 3.92 7.88 8.21
C GLN A 133 3.52 7.90 6.73
N LEU A 134 4.07 6.98 5.91
CA LEU A 134 3.71 6.84 4.51
C LEU A 134 2.24 6.50 4.33
N LEU A 135 1.74 5.52 5.08
CA LEU A 135 0.34 5.10 5.03
C LEU A 135 -0.63 6.20 5.46
N ARG A 136 -0.25 7.06 6.40
CA ARG A 136 -1.09 8.14 6.90
C ARG A 136 -1.01 9.40 6.05
N ASP A 137 0.20 9.84 5.69
CA ASP A 137 0.42 11.22 5.22
C ASP A 137 0.92 11.31 3.77
N CYS A 138 1.47 10.23 3.18
CA CYS A 138 1.98 10.28 1.82
C CYS A 138 0.83 10.47 0.81
N PRO A 139 0.92 11.46 -0.10
CA PRO A 139 -0.17 11.76 -1.03
C PRO A 139 -0.23 10.82 -2.24
N VAL A 140 0.75 9.94 -2.43
CA VAL A 140 0.75 8.94 -3.52
C VAL A 140 0.49 7.55 -2.97
N PRO A 141 -0.01 6.60 -3.79
CA PRO A 141 -0.18 5.22 -3.38
C PRO A 141 1.11 4.61 -2.83
N VAL A 142 0.98 3.76 -1.81
CA VAL A 142 2.09 3.06 -1.15
C VAL A 142 1.86 1.56 -1.22
N HIS A 143 2.82 0.83 -1.80
CA HIS A 143 2.80 -0.62 -1.87
C HIS A 143 3.81 -1.23 -0.91
N LEU A 144 3.32 -1.83 0.16
CA LEU A 144 4.11 -2.57 1.13
C LEU A 144 4.13 -4.04 0.74
N VAL A 145 5.32 -4.57 0.49
CA VAL A 145 5.55 -5.90 -0.08
C VAL A 145 6.06 -6.84 1.00
N THR A 146 5.37 -7.96 1.19
CA THR A 146 5.75 -8.99 2.19
C THR A 146 6.91 -9.86 1.71
N GLY A 147 7.62 -10.49 2.63
CA GLY A 147 8.83 -11.30 2.36
C GLY A 147 8.63 -12.50 1.45
N ASN A 148 7.40 -13.01 1.33
CA ASN A 148 7.05 -14.13 0.46
C ASN A 148 6.37 -13.71 -0.84
N ALA A 149 6.33 -12.42 -1.16
CA ALA A 149 5.61 -11.88 -2.30
C ALA A 149 6.24 -12.30 -3.64
N ARG A 150 5.38 -12.59 -4.61
CA ARG A 150 5.80 -12.86 -6.00
C ARG A 150 6.16 -11.56 -6.71
N PRO A 151 7.13 -11.55 -7.63
CA PRO A 151 7.44 -10.36 -8.43
C PRO A 151 6.23 -9.79 -9.18
N ARG A 152 5.41 -10.65 -9.79
CA ARG A 152 4.13 -10.28 -10.42
C ARG A 152 2.98 -10.92 -9.62
N PRO A 153 2.05 -10.13 -9.09
CA PRO A 153 0.85 -10.68 -8.46
C PRO A 153 -0.02 -11.40 -9.49
N ARG A 154 -0.72 -12.43 -9.04
CA ARG A 154 -1.71 -13.19 -9.84
C ARG A 154 -3.13 -13.00 -9.34
N GLN A 155 -3.27 -12.67 -8.05
CA GLN A 155 -4.55 -12.44 -7.39
C GLN A 155 -4.52 -11.08 -6.70
N VAL A 156 -5.39 -10.17 -7.11
CA VAL A 156 -5.57 -8.83 -6.58
C VAL A 156 -6.94 -8.73 -5.95
N LEU A 157 -7.01 -8.35 -4.69
CA LEU A 157 -8.25 -8.18 -3.93
C LEU A 157 -8.49 -6.69 -3.66
N ALA A 158 -9.52 -6.12 -4.25
CA ALA A 158 -9.98 -4.77 -3.92
C ALA A 158 -10.99 -4.82 -2.78
N ILE A 159 -10.74 -4.04 -1.73
CA ILE A 159 -11.64 -3.92 -0.58
C ILE A 159 -12.29 -2.55 -0.61
N VAL A 160 -13.62 -2.53 -0.61
CA VAL A 160 -14.42 -1.32 -0.65
C VAL A 160 -15.39 -1.27 0.53
N ASP A 161 -15.76 -0.05 0.93
CA ASP A 161 -16.79 0.19 1.95
C ASP A 161 -17.92 1.00 1.32
N VAL A 162 -19.05 0.34 1.05
CA VAL A 162 -20.24 0.95 0.48
C VAL A 162 -21.29 1.37 1.53
N LEU A 163 -20.97 1.23 2.83
CA LEU A 163 -21.83 1.69 3.92
C LEU A 163 -22.06 3.21 3.85
N ARG A 164 -21.02 3.95 3.43
CA ARG A 164 -21.06 5.40 3.32
C ARG A 164 -21.50 5.78 1.90
N SER A 165 -22.51 6.66 1.84
CA SER A 165 -23.14 7.10 0.59
C SER A 165 -22.81 8.55 0.23
N GLU A 166 -21.89 9.21 0.93
CA GLU A 166 -21.42 10.54 0.55
C GLU A 166 -20.67 10.49 -0.78
N GLU A 167 -20.81 11.53 -1.59
CA GLU A 167 -20.22 11.59 -2.92
C GLU A 167 -18.70 11.32 -2.91
N GLN A 168 -18.00 11.86 -1.92
CA GLN A 168 -16.56 11.65 -1.75
C GLN A 168 -16.19 10.20 -1.44
N ASP A 169 -17.03 9.45 -0.70
CA ASP A 169 -16.80 8.03 -0.40
C ASP A 169 -17.05 7.17 -1.64
N ILE A 170 -18.08 7.50 -2.43
CA ILE A 170 -18.36 6.84 -3.71
C ILE A 170 -17.17 7.02 -4.67
N VAL A 171 -16.69 8.25 -4.83
CA VAL A 171 -15.52 8.56 -5.68
C VAL A 171 -14.28 7.82 -5.17
N PHE A 172 -14.10 7.71 -3.86
CA PHE A 172 -12.95 7.02 -3.30
C PHE A 172 -13.00 5.50 -3.52
N ASN A 173 -14.16 4.87 -3.38
CA ASN A 173 -14.35 3.47 -3.74
C ASN A 173 -14.05 3.24 -5.24
N ASP A 174 -14.50 4.13 -6.12
CA ASP A 174 -14.16 4.07 -7.56
C ASP A 174 -12.64 4.16 -7.79
N GLN A 175 -11.92 5.01 -7.04
CA GLN A 175 -10.45 5.10 -7.11
C GLN A 175 -9.75 3.81 -6.65
N ILE A 176 -10.23 3.18 -5.57
CA ILE A 176 -9.68 1.90 -5.07
C ILE A 176 -9.84 0.82 -6.14
N VAL A 177 -11.05 0.66 -6.69
CA VAL A 177 -11.31 -0.36 -7.72
C VAL A 177 -10.54 -0.08 -9.00
N ALA A 178 -10.43 1.19 -9.42
CA ALA A 178 -9.65 1.58 -10.60
C ALA A 178 -8.16 1.25 -10.43
N ALA A 179 -7.58 1.53 -9.25
CA ALA A 179 -6.19 1.19 -8.96
C ALA A 179 -5.94 -0.32 -8.93
N ALA A 180 -6.84 -1.09 -8.29
CA ALA A 180 -6.77 -2.54 -8.27
C ALA A 180 -6.89 -3.14 -9.68
N ARG A 181 -7.82 -2.63 -10.48
CA ARG A 181 -8.01 -3.05 -11.88
C ARG A 181 -6.79 -2.74 -12.73
N LYS A 182 -6.20 -1.55 -12.58
CA LYS A 182 -4.97 -1.21 -13.31
C LYS A 182 -3.85 -2.17 -12.95
N LEU A 183 -3.62 -2.43 -11.66
CA LEU A 183 -2.62 -3.40 -11.21
C LEU A 183 -2.89 -4.80 -11.78
N ALA A 184 -4.15 -5.26 -11.75
CA ALA A 184 -4.53 -6.56 -12.25
C ALA A 184 -4.29 -6.69 -13.77
N VAL A 185 -4.69 -5.68 -14.56
CA VAL A 185 -4.49 -5.67 -16.01
C VAL A 185 -3.01 -5.69 -16.35
N GLU A 186 -2.20 -4.81 -15.76
CA GLU A 186 -0.76 -4.70 -16.04
C GLU A 186 0.01 -5.97 -15.64
N CYS A 187 -0.47 -6.68 -14.62
CA CYS A 187 0.14 -7.92 -14.17
C CYS A 187 -0.44 -9.19 -14.81
N ALA A 188 -1.50 -9.10 -15.60
CA ALA A 188 -2.33 -10.22 -16.07
C ALA A 188 -2.85 -11.05 -14.87
N ALA A 189 -3.30 -10.38 -13.83
CA ALA A 189 -3.84 -10.95 -12.59
C ALA A 189 -5.37 -10.96 -12.61
N THR A 190 -5.97 -11.83 -11.80
CA THR A 190 -7.40 -11.82 -11.51
C THR A 190 -7.69 -10.71 -10.48
N LEU A 191 -8.76 -9.94 -10.71
CA LEU A 191 -9.28 -8.98 -9.74
C LEU A 191 -10.50 -9.56 -9.05
N GLU A 192 -10.45 -9.66 -7.72
CA GLU A 192 -11.57 -9.94 -6.85
C GLU A 192 -12.01 -8.65 -6.15
N LEU A 193 -13.31 -8.42 -6.01
CA LEU A 193 -13.89 -7.27 -5.33
C LEU A 193 -14.66 -7.75 -4.10
N VAL A 194 -14.34 -7.21 -2.92
CA VAL A 194 -14.94 -7.59 -1.65
C VAL A 194 -15.51 -6.36 -0.95
N HIS A 195 -16.73 -6.51 -0.45
CA HIS A 195 -17.32 -5.70 0.62
C HIS A 195 -17.73 -6.63 1.77
N VAL A 196 -17.56 -6.18 3.01
CA VAL A 196 -17.99 -6.93 4.20
C VAL A 196 -19.06 -6.14 4.93
N TYR A 197 -20.27 -6.69 4.97
CA TYR A 197 -21.41 -6.17 5.72
C TYR A 197 -21.33 -6.59 7.19
N ASP A 198 -21.10 -5.61 8.07
CA ASP A 198 -21.05 -5.84 9.53
C ASP A 198 -22.36 -5.43 10.19
N TRP A 199 -23.26 -6.38 10.32
CA TRP A 199 -24.54 -6.19 11.03
C TRP A 199 -24.33 -5.97 12.53
N THR A 200 -23.20 -6.42 13.12
CA THR A 200 -22.94 -6.27 14.56
C THR A 200 -22.57 -4.82 14.91
N ALA A 201 -21.93 -4.09 14.01
CA ALA A 201 -21.67 -2.67 14.19
C ALA A 201 -22.96 -1.84 14.19
N ALA A 202 -23.91 -2.18 13.32
CA ALA A 202 -25.25 -1.57 13.30
C ALA A 202 -26.00 -1.83 14.63
N TYR A 203 -25.91 -3.07 15.14
CA TYR A 203 -26.53 -3.46 16.41
C TYR A 203 -25.86 -2.77 17.63
N ALA A 204 -24.54 -2.64 17.63
CA ALA A 204 -23.80 -1.97 18.71
C ALA A 204 -24.09 -0.46 18.77
N MET A 205 -24.29 0.20 17.65
CA MET A 205 -24.76 1.60 17.59
C MET A 205 -26.13 1.77 18.25
N ASP A 206 -27.04 0.81 18.06
CA ASP A 206 -28.39 0.80 18.64
C ASP A 206 -28.34 0.66 20.18
N MET A 207 -27.48 -0.20 20.70
CA MET A 207 -27.35 -0.44 22.15
C MET A 207 -26.73 0.73 22.94
N GLY A 208 -25.98 1.63 22.29
CA GLY A 208 -25.27 2.76 22.93
C GLY A 208 -26.13 4.00 23.18
N VAL A 209 -27.30 4.13 22.54
CA VAL A 209 -28.10 5.37 22.52
C VAL A 209 -29.42 5.24 23.27
N GLY A 210 -29.73 4.10 23.88
CA GLY A 210 -30.99 3.88 24.64
C GLY A 210 -32.25 3.95 23.77
N VAL A 211 -32.13 3.67 22.50
CA VAL A 211 -33.21 3.66 21.52
C VAL A 211 -33.80 2.25 21.41
N LEU A 212 -35.09 2.19 21.15
CA LEU A 212 -35.82 0.95 20.88
C LEU A 212 -35.09 0.08 19.87
N PRO A 213 -35.05 -1.27 20.04
CA PRO A 213 -34.43 -2.17 19.06
C PRO A 213 -34.98 -1.85 17.67
N LEU A 214 -34.09 -1.57 16.71
CA LEU A 214 -34.49 -1.37 15.32
C LEU A 214 -35.30 -2.61 14.88
N ALA A 215 -36.44 -2.41 14.25
CA ALA A 215 -37.23 -3.52 13.74
C ALA A 215 -36.37 -4.36 12.78
N THR A 216 -36.49 -5.69 12.85
CA THR A 216 -35.67 -6.64 12.05
C THR A 216 -35.61 -6.27 10.56
N GLY A 217 -36.72 -5.71 10.01
CA GLY A 217 -36.76 -5.23 8.64
C GLY A 217 -35.83 -4.06 8.27
N ILE A 218 -35.35 -3.29 9.26
CA ILE A 218 -34.38 -2.19 8.98
C ILE A 218 -33.01 -2.76 8.68
N TYR A 219 -32.57 -3.80 9.38
CA TYR A 219 -31.29 -4.47 9.11
C TYR A 219 -31.27 -5.13 7.75
N GLU A 220 -32.39 -5.80 7.36
CA GLU A 220 -32.54 -6.39 6.03
C GLU A 220 -32.51 -5.30 4.94
N ALA A 221 -33.21 -4.18 5.15
CA ALA A 221 -33.21 -3.07 4.21
C ALA A 221 -31.83 -2.42 4.06
N LEU A 222 -31.07 -2.27 5.16
CA LEU A 222 -29.70 -1.75 5.11
C LEU A 222 -28.77 -2.71 4.36
N GLY A 223 -28.87 -4.01 4.62
CA GLY A 223 -28.10 -5.03 3.92
C GLY A 223 -28.37 -5.00 2.42
N SER A 224 -29.66 -5.00 2.03
CA SER A 224 -30.08 -4.93 0.61
C SER A 224 -29.59 -3.65 -0.06
N ALA A 225 -29.67 -2.49 0.61
CA ALA A 225 -29.18 -1.22 0.05
C ALA A 225 -27.66 -1.24 -0.17
N GLN A 226 -26.89 -1.85 0.73
CA GLN A 226 -25.45 -1.99 0.56
C GLN A 226 -25.10 -2.99 -0.55
N GLU A 227 -25.85 -4.09 -0.67
CA GLU A 227 -25.66 -5.05 -1.76
C GLU A 227 -25.94 -4.42 -3.12
N GLU A 228 -26.99 -3.61 -3.25
CA GLU A 228 -27.30 -2.85 -4.46
C GLU A 228 -26.16 -1.82 -4.78
N ALA A 229 -25.70 -1.09 -3.78
CA ALA A 229 -24.59 -0.14 -3.96
C ALA A 229 -23.28 -0.83 -4.37
N PHE A 230 -23.00 -1.99 -3.79
CA PHE A 230 -21.84 -2.81 -4.16
C PHE A 230 -21.97 -3.36 -5.58
N ALA A 231 -23.13 -3.87 -5.96
CA ALA A 231 -23.39 -4.34 -7.32
C ALA A 231 -23.23 -3.23 -8.35
N ALA A 232 -23.77 -2.03 -8.08
CA ALA A 232 -23.63 -0.86 -8.93
C ALA A 232 -22.17 -0.42 -9.09
N LEU A 233 -21.36 -0.43 -8.01
CA LEU A 233 -19.92 -0.17 -8.06
C LEU A 233 -19.22 -1.20 -8.94
N ALA A 234 -19.49 -2.48 -8.74
CA ALA A 234 -18.88 -3.57 -9.50
C ALA A 234 -19.22 -3.47 -11.00
N GLU A 235 -20.44 -3.09 -11.35
CA GLU A 235 -20.88 -2.89 -12.74
C GLU A 235 -20.18 -1.71 -13.41
N ARG A 236 -20.07 -0.56 -12.72
CA ARG A 236 -19.32 0.60 -13.23
C ARG A 236 -17.90 0.25 -13.62
N HIS A 237 -17.28 -0.65 -12.86
CA HIS A 237 -15.90 -1.10 -13.12
C HIS A 237 -15.82 -2.40 -13.95
N SER A 238 -16.95 -2.91 -14.46
CA SER A 238 -17.03 -4.14 -15.25
C SER A 238 -16.37 -5.34 -14.56
N VAL A 239 -16.52 -5.46 -13.24
CA VAL A 239 -16.08 -6.64 -12.48
C VAL A 239 -17.07 -7.77 -12.76
N PRO A 240 -16.66 -8.96 -13.24
CA PRO A 240 -17.58 -10.07 -13.53
C PRO A 240 -18.28 -10.57 -12.26
N PRO A 241 -19.53 -11.06 -12.35
CA PRO A 241 -20.29 -11.50 -11.17
C PRO A 241 -19.58 -12.54 -10.29
N GLN A 242 -18.83 -13.47 -10.90
CA GLN A 242 -18.06 -14.50 -10.18
C GLN A 242 -16.87 -13.95 -9.38
N HIS A 243 -16.50 -12.69 -9.56
CA HIS A 243 -15.44 -11.99 -8.85
C HIS A 243 -15.96 -10.90 -7.91
N ARG A 244 -17.27 -10.93 -7.60
CA ARG A 244 -17.93 -10.00 -6.68
C ARG A 244 -18.31 -10.75 -5.41
N HIS A 245 -17.84 -10.28 -4.26
CA HIS A 245 -18.06 -10.97 -2.99
C HIS A 245 -18.63 -10.01 -1.95
N PHE A 246 -19.92 -10.13 -1.71
CA PHE A 246 -20.61 -9.48 -0.60
C PHE A 246 -20.61 -10.44 0.58
N LEU A 247 -19.79 -10.16 1.61
CA LEU A 247 -19.57 -11.04 2.74
C LEU A 247 -20.25 -10.48 3.99
N GLU A 248 -20.71 -11.36 4.87
CA GLU A 248 -21.26 -10.97 6.16
C GLU A 248 -20.26 -11.27 7.28
N GLY A 249 -20.20 -10.39 8.28
CA GLY A 249 -19.42 -10.57 9.51
C GLY A 249 -18.49 -9.41 9.85
N THR A 250 -17.56 -9.66 10.77
CA THR A 250 -16.58 -8.66 11.18
C THR A 250 -15.55 -8.44 10.07
N PRO A 251 -15.32 -7.21 9.60
CA PRO A 251 -14.54 -6.94 8.39
C PRO A 251 -13.14 -7.55 8.37
N VAL A 252 -12.29 -7.25 9.37
CA VAL A 252 -10.89 -7.67 9.32
C VAL A 252 -10.69 -9.18 9.29
N PRO A 253 -11.32 -10.00 10.18
CA PRO A 253 -11.24 -11.45 10.08
C PRO A 253 -11.74 -11.99 8.74
N ARG A 254 -12.91 -11.53 8.28
CA ARG A 254 -13.50 -12.02 7.02
C ARG A 254 -12.65 -11.70 5.80
N ILE A 255 -12.03 -10.51 5.75
CA ILE A 255 -11.11 -10.13 4.68
C ILE A 255 -9.86 -11.02 4.70
N CYS A 256 -9.26 -11.24 5.88
CA CYS A 256 -8.07 -12.08 6.01
C CYS A 256 -8.37 -13.54 5.62
N GLU A 257 -9.47 -14.11 6.10
CA GLU A 257 -9.93 -15.47 5.73
C GLU A 257 -10.13 -15.59 4.21
N PHE A 258 -10.80 -14.61 3.61
CA PHE A 258 -11.01 -14.57 2.16
C PHE A 258 -9.69 -14.50 1.39
N ALA A 259 -8.79 -13.60 1.81
CA ALA A 259 -7.50 -13.42 1.16
C ALA A 259 -6.64 -14.69 1.23
N GLU A 260 -6.63 -15.40 2.36
CA GLU A 260 -5.93 -16.67 2.51
C GLU A 260 -6.55 -17.78 1.64
N ALA A 261 -7.89 -17.93 1.68
CA ALA A 261 -8.60 -18.95 0.92
C ALA A 261 -8.44 -18.78 -0.60
N HIS A 262 -8.33 -17.54 -1.08
CA HIS A 262 -8.19 -17.23 -2.51
C HIS A 262 -6.73 -16.97 -2.92
N HIS A 263 -5.77 -17.24 -2.04
CA HIS A 263 -4.33 -17.04 -2.31
C HIS A 263 -4.02 -15.64 -2.85
N THR A 264 -4.61 -14.62 -2.23
CA THR A 264 -4.42 -13.22 -2.62
C THR A 264 -2.95 -12.81 -2.52
N ASP A 265 -2.41 -12.21 -3.57
CA ASP A 265 -1.04 -11.68 -3.59
C ASP A 265 -0.98 -10.21 -3.12
N VAL A 266 -2.04 -9.44 -3.41
CA VAL A 266 -2.13 -8.01 -3.06
C VAL A 266 -3.54 -7.63 -2.65
N ILE A 267 -3.68 -7.08 -1.46
CA ILE A 267 -4.88 -6.38 -1.01
C ILE A 267 -4.75 -4.90 -1.41
N VAL A 268 -5.74 -4.38 -2.14
CA VAL A 268 -5.85 -2.96 -2.48
C VAL A 268 -6.96 -2.33 -1.64
N MET A 269 -6.63 -1.30 -0.88
CA MET A 269 -7.54 -0.72 0.10
C MET A 269 -7.31 0.78 0.29
N GLY A 270 -8.34 1.48 0.75
CA GLY A 270 -8.22 2.84 1.25
C GLY A 270 -7.64 2.89 2.65
N THR A 271 -6.87 3.93 2.96
CA THR A 271 -6.27 4.11 4.30
C THR A 271 -6.85 5.28 5.08
N VAL A 272 -7.65 6.14 4.46
CA VAL A 272 -8.16 7.35 5.10
C VAL A 272 -9.62 7.19 5.50
N GLN A 273 -9.96 7.61 6.71
CA GLN A 273 -11.34 7.77 7.15
C GLN A 273 -11.78 9.21 6.82
N HIS A 274 -12.84 9.37 6.00
CA HIS A 274 -13.46 10.67 5.77
C HIS A 274 -14.35 11.04 6.96
N GLY A 275 -14.26 12.29 7.43
CA GLY A 275 -15.16 12.78 8.49
C GLY A 275 -14.52 13.65 9.58
N GLY A 276 -13.24 14.03 9.46
CA GLY A 276 -12.58 14.91 10.43
C GLY A 276 -11.47 15.76 9.81
N LEU A 277 -11.07 16.82 10.51
CA LEU A 277 -9.98 17.72 10.12
C LEU A 277 -8.60 17.05 10.18
N ASP A 278 -8.50 15.86 10.77
CA ASP A 278 -7.27 15.09 10.89
C ASP A 278 -7.23 13.93 9.91
N LYS A 279 -6.11 13.80 9.22
CA LYS A 279 -5.79 12.66 8.33
C LYS A 279 -5.50 11.40 9.18
N LEU A 280 -6.53 10.87 9.82
CA LEU A 280 -6.40 9.66 10.62
C LEU A 280 -6.50 8.42 9.73
N LEU A 281 -5.65 7.46 9.98
CA LEU A 281 -5.79 6.12 9.44
C LEU A 281 -7.09 5.51 10.00
N GLY A 282 -7.94 4.94 9.15
CA GLY A 282 -9.18 4.32 9.62
C GLY A 282 -8.88 3.10 10.49
N THR A 283 -9.64 2.91 11.57
CA THR A 283 -9.44 1.79 12.53
C THR A 283 -9.43 0.43 11.82
N THR A 284 -10.34 0.21 10.87
CA THR A 284 -10.39 -1.03 10.08
C THR A 284 -9.15 -1.18 9.20
N ALA A 285 -8.68 -0.08 8.59
CA ALA A 285 -7.47 -0.07 7.77
C ALA A 285 -6.23 -0.42 8.61
N GLU A 286 -6.09 0.18 9.79
CA GLU A 286 -4.98 -0.11 10.72
C GLU A 286 -4.97 -1.57 11.17
N LEU A 287 -6.11 -2.09 11.61
CA LEU A 287 -6.23 -3.48 12.03
C LEU A 287 -6.00 -4.47 10.88
N LEU A 288 -6.44 -4.14 9.67
CA LEU A 288 -6.22 -4.98 8.51
C LEU A 288 -4.75 -4.99 8.12
N LEU A 289 -4.08 -3.85 8.13
CA LEU A 289 -2.64 -3.77 7.88
C LEU A 289 -1.86 -4.69 8.82
N GLN A 290 -2.16 -4.66 10.13
CA GLN A 290 -1.49 -5.50 11.13
C GLN A 290 -1.75 -7.00 10.96
N ARG A 291 -2.76 -7.40 10.20
CA ARG A 291 -3.18 -8.81 10.05
C ARG A 291 -3.17 -9.31 8.61
N ALA A 292 -2.87 -8.46 7.66
CA ALA A 292 -2.89 -8.81 6.25
C ALA A 292 -1.98 -10.02 5.96
N PRO A 293 -2.48 -11.09 5.32
CA PRO A 293 -1.70 -12.28 5.03
C PRO A 293 -0.79 -12.13 3.81
N CYS A 294 -0.88 -10.99 3.11
CA CYS A 294 -0.16 -10.72 1.87
C CYS A 294 0.20 -9.23 1.75
N SER A 295 0.83 -8.86 0.64
CA SER A 295 1.20 -7.47 0.35
C SER A 295 -0.02 -6.56 0.29
N VAL A 296 0.18 -5.27 0.64
CA VAL A 296 -0.90 -4.26 0.63
C VAL A 296 -0.54 -3.11 -0.29
N LEU A 297 -1.50 -2.69 -1.10
CA LEU A 297 -1.48 -1.44 -1.86
C LEU A 297 -2.49 -0.46 -1.25
N ALA A 298 -1.95 0.54 -0.58
CA ALA A 298 -2.72 1.58 0.08
C ALA A 298 -3.02 2.75 -0.86
N ILE A 299 -4.30 3.06 -1.03
CA ILE A 299 -4.78 4.14 -1.89
C ILE A 299 -5.25 5.31 -1.03
N LYS A 300 -5.05 6.52 -1.54
CA LYS A 300 -5.50 7.77 -0.93
C LYS A 300 -6.43 8.55 -1.83
N PRO A 301 -7.39 9.31 -1.26
CA PRO A 301 -8.27 10.15 -2.05
C PRO A 301 -7.47 11.13 -2.93
N GLY A 302 -7.93 11.31 -4.18
CA GLY A 302 -7.41 12.34 -5.08
C GLY A 302 -6.20 11.95 -5.93
N LYS A 303 -5.59 10.77 -5.74
CA LYS A 303 -4.58 10.23 -6.67
C LYS A 303 -4.86 8.77 -6.99
N THR A 304 -4.94 8.48 -8.27
CA THR A 304 -4.98 7.13 -8.84
C THR A 304 -3.59 6.69 -9.29
N LEU A 305 -3.38 5.39 -9.35
CA LEU A 305 -2.19 4.73 -9.91
C LEU A 305 -1.99 5.09 -11.38
#